data_080f8f8e4f2fe384b2064e4d71200557
#
_entry.id   080f8f8e4f2fe384b2064e4d71200557
#
_cell.length_a   1.000
_cell.length_b   1.000
_cell.length_c   1.000
_cell.angle_alpha   90.00
_cell.angle_beta   90.00
_cell.angle_gamma   90.00
#
_symmetry.space_group_name_H-M   'P 1'
#
loop_
_entity.id
_entity.type
_entity.pdbx_description
1 polymer ?
#
loop_
_entity_poly.entity_id
_entity_poly.type
_entity_poly.pdbx_seq_one_letter_code
_entity_poly.pdbx_strand_id
1 'polypeptide(L)'
;SEEDVKKIAKEFKAISVYSGIISKPVELNRDNIDAVLDYGQRFFILARITDKAGDVMIDDEPAMPLYIPDHDSYILMSDKEAIIRERISKGEKMTAWFVGSACQVVYIENPNDANSKIKLIGVDPLNDKKCITISDMIALYSYMLSMLDGVGSTDEIDMLGNRRIRTVGELIQNQFRIGLSRMEKAVKEKMSIADVETSTPKSLTNNRPLSGAIKEFFSSSQLSQFMDQQNPLAELTNKRRISALGPGGLTRERAGFEVRDVHNSHYGRICPIETPEGQNIGLISYLTSYAKVNEYGFIQTPYRKVDKNGCVSEDYIYLSADDENDYIIAQANEVEDGKLKNEMVVARKAGETIMAKAEEVELCDVSPKQIVSIAAACIPFLENDDCTRALMGANMQRQAVPLLNPHSPFVGTGIEAKIARDSGTGVVTNDTGVVTYADSRTVVIADKDGKEHEYPLEKFARSNAGTCINQK
;
A
#
# COMPACT_ATOMS: atom_id res chain seq x y z
N SER A 1 11.85 -7.35 -9.89
CA SER A 1 11.64 -6.66 -11.19
C SER A 1 11.31 -7.68 -12.28
N GLU A 2 10.74 -7.23 -13.41
CA GLU A 2 10.52 -8.08 -14.60
C GLU A 2 11.80 -8.79 -15.08
N GLU A 3 12.95 -8.19 -14.88
CA GLU A 3 14.25 -8.76 -15.21
C GLU A 3 14.67 -9.86 -14.24
N ASP A 4 14.35 -9.75 -12.96
CA ASP A 4 14.65 -10.79 -11.98
C ASP A 4 13.78 -12.01 -12.19
N VAL A 5 12.49 -11.81 -12.51
CA VAL A 5 11.58 -12.90 -12.90
C VAL A 5 12.09 -13.57 -14.19
N LYS A 6 12.60 -12.82 -15.17
CA LYS A 6 13.21 -13.36 -16.38
C LYS A 6 14.52 -14.13 -16.08
N LYS A 7 15.31 -13.64 -15.13
CA LYS A 7 16.55 -14.29 -14.70
C LYS A 7 16.26 -15.58 -13.93
N ILE A 8 15.30 -15.52 -13.01
CA ILE A 8 14.80 -16.68 -12.27
C ILE A 8 14.18 -17.72 -13.22
N ALA A 9 13.34 -17.29 -14.16
CA ALA A 9 12.74 -18.19 -15.16
C ALA A 9 13.76 -18.83 -16.11
N LYS A 10 14.92 -18.19 -16.35
CA LYS A 10 16.02 -18.79 -17.13
C LYS A 10 16.86 -19.79 -16.33
N GLU A 11 17.03 -19.56 -15.03
CA GLU A 11 17.84 -20.41 -14.15
C GLU A 11 17.07 -21.60 -13.56
N PHE A 12 15.73 -21.49 -13.48
CA PHE A 12 14.90 -22.50 -12.81
C PHE A 12 13.78 -23.02 -13.74
N LYS A 13 13.47 -24.32 -13.63
CA LYS A 13 12.35 -24.93 -14.37
C LYS A 13 11.04 -24.34 -13.85
N ALA A 14 10.45 -23.40 -14.59
CA ALA A 14 9.18 -22.79 -14.25
C ALA A 14 8.02 -23.71 -14.63
N ILE A 15 7.14 -23.99 -13.67
CA ILE A 15 5.84 -24.61 -13.91
C ILE A 15 4.78 -23.58 -13.54
N SER A 16 3.83 -23.34 -14.42
CA SER A 16 2.77 -22.39 -14.14
C SER A 16 1.41 -23.05 -13.95
N VAL A 17 0.64 -22.47 -13.05
CA VAL A 17 -0.80 -22.74 -12.91
C VAL A 17 -1.56 -21.67 -13.68
N TYR A 18 -2.46 -22.05 -14.56
CA TYR A 18 -3.18 -21.13 -15.45
C TYR A 18 -4.68 -21.34 -15.39
N SER A 19 -5.42 -20.31 -15.75
CA SER A 19 -6.89 -20.30 -15.72
C SER A 19 -7.55 -20.79 -17.01
N GLY A 20 -6.77 -20.95 -18.07
CA GLY A 20 -7.25 -21.46 -19.34
C GLY A 20 -6.59 -20.81 -20.57
N ILE A 21 -6.96 -21.31 -21.74
CA ILE A 21 -6.49 -20.79 -23.03
C ILE A 21 -7.25 -19.51 -23.38
N ILE A 22 -6.51 -18.42 -23.58
CA ILE A 22 -7.08 -17.09 -23.86
C ILE A 22 -6.99 -16.65 -25.32
N SER A 23 -6.29 -17.42 -26.15
CA SER A 23 -6.14 -17.10 -27.57
C SER A 23 -6.59 -18.23 -28.47
N LYS A 24 -6.85 -17.88 -29.73
CA LYS A 24 -6.94 -18.88 -30.82
C LYS A 24 -5.54 -19.46 -31.07
N PRO A 25 -5.45 -20.72 -31.55
CA PRO A 25 -4.16 -21.31 -31.92
C PRO A 25 -3.48 -20.49 -33.02
N VAL A 26 -2.18 -20.24 -32.83
CA VAL A 26 -1.33 -19.51 -33.77
C VAL A 26 -0.25 -20.46 -34.29
N GLU A 27 -0.17 -20.68 -35.59
CA GLU A 27 0.89 -21.49 -36.19
C GLU A 27 2.22 -20.74 -36.12
N LEU A 28 3.22 -21.36 -35.50
CA LEU A 28 4.55 -20.78 -35.32
C LEU A 28 5.38 -20.97 -36.60
N ASN A 29 5.98 -19.90 -37.08
CA ASN A 29 6.88 -19.88 -38.20
C ASN A 29 8.06 -18.93 -37.93
N ARG A 30 9.05 -18.89 -38.85
CA ARG A 30 10.24 -18.06 -38.69
C ARG A 30 9.95 -16.56 -38.62
N ASP A 31 8.85 -16.13 -39.24
CA ASP A 31 8.52 -14.70 -39.33
C ASP A 31 7.79 -14.17 -38.11
N ASN A 32 7.04 -15.02 -37.40
CA ASN A 32 6.24 -14.61 -36.25
C ASN A 32 6.76 -15.07 -34.88
N ILE A 33 7.80 -15.96 -34.86
CA ILE A 33 8.27 -16.54 -33.60
C ILE A 33 8.73 -15.50 -32.60
N ASP A 34 9.43 -14.45 -33.04
CA ASP A 34 9.92 -13.41 -32.14
C ASP A 34 8.76 -12.64 -31.49
N ALA A 35 7.78 -12.25 -32.30
CA ALA A 35 6.60 -11.54 -31.79
C ALA A 35 5.76 -12.41 -30.86
N VAL A 36 5.63 -13.73 -31.15
CA VAL A 36 4.87 -14.65 -30.31
C VAL A 36 5.58 -14.93 -28.99
N LEU A 37 6.90 -15.11 -29.00
CA LEU A 37 7.69 -15.33 -27.81
C LEU A 37 7.76 -14.06 -26.93
N ASP A 38 7.90 -12.87 -27.54
CA ASP A 38 7.87 -11.61 -26.82
C ASP A 38 6.49 -11.35 -26.18
N TYR A 39 5.40 -11.61 -26.92
CA TYR A 39 4.06 -11.55 -26.35
C TYR A 39 3.85 -12.56 -25.24
N GLY A 40 4.42 -13.75 -25.37
CA GLY A 40 4.37 -14.81 -24.39
C GLY A 40 5.15 -14.56 -23.10
N GLN A 41 5.97 -13.51 -23.03
CA GLN A 41 6.56 -13.05 -21.77
C GLN A 41 5.50 -12.52 -20.80
N ARG A 42 4.37 -12.06 -21.31
CA ARG A 42 3.21 -11.60 -20.52
C ARG A 42 2.23 -12.72 -20.18
N PHE A 43 2.26 -13.81 -20.96
CA PHE A 43 1.38 -14.97 -20.83
C PHE A 43 2.19 -16.24 -21.02
N PHE A 44 1.67 -17.35 -20.53
CA PHE A 44 2.29 -18.64 -20.84
C PHE A 44 1.90 -19.06 -22.25
N ILE A 45 2.88 -19.44 -23.05
CA ILE A 45 2.68 -20.00 -24.37
C ILE A 45 2.82 -21.53 -24.28
N LEU A 46 1.80 -22.23 -24.73
CA LEU A 46 1.83 -23.66 -24.95
C LEU A 46 2.02 -23.90 -26.45
N ALA A 47 3.10 -24.59 -26.80
CA ALA A 47 3.36 -24.95 -28.20
C ALA A 47 3.12 -26.43 -28.43
N ARG A 48 2.28 -26.77 -29.39
CA ARG A 48 1.98 -28.14 -29.79
C ARG A 48 2.82 -28.54 -31.01
N ILE A 49 3.40 -29.72 -30.94
CA ILE A 49 4.08 -30.35 -32.08
C ILE A 49 3.04 -31.21 -32.83
N THR A 50 2.74 -30.86 -34.09
CA THR A 50 1.66 -31.45 -34.84
C THR A 50 1.99 -32.74 -35.57
N ASP A 51 3.30 -33.06 -35.75
CA ASP A 51 3.72 -34.12 -36.68
C ASP A 51 4.33 -35.39 -36.02
N LYS A 52 4.27 -35.52 -34.69
CA LYS A 52 4.75 -36.76 -34.02
C LYS A 52 3.79 -37.21 -32.93
N ALA A 53 3.27 -38.41 -33.08
CA ALA A 53 2.68 -39.19 -32.02
C ALA A 53 3.82 -39.83 -31.24
N GLY A 54 4.04 -39.47 -29.97
CA GLY A 54 5.04 -40.06 -29.11
C GLY A 54 5.48 -39.15 -28.00
N ASP A 55 6.19 -39.67 -27.02
CA ASP A 55 6.72 -38.89 -25.92
C ASP A 55 7.71 -37.86 -26.43
N VAL A 56 7.45 -36.59 -26.12
CA VAL A 56 8.35 -35.49 -26.47
C VAL A 56 9.43 -35.41 -25.39
N MET A 57 10.63 -35.75 -25.78
CA MET A 57 11.81 -35.63 -24.95
C MET A 57 12.44 -34.25 -25.17
N ILE A 58 12.79 -33.57 -24.11
CA ILE A 58 13.52 -32.30 -24.12
C ILE A 58 14.76 -32.50 -23.30
N ASP A 59 15.93 -32.41 -23.92
CA ASP A 59 17.22 -32.66 -23.27
C ASP A 59 17.26 -34.04 -22.54
N ASP A 60 16.76 -35.11 -23.19
CA ASP A 60 16.62 -36.45 -22.65
C ASP A 60 15.68 -36.59 -21.43
N GLU A 61 14.97 -35.54 -21.04
CA GLU A 61 13.93 -35.60 -20.02
C GLU A 61 12.53 -35.59 -20.66
N PRO A 62 11.56 -36.40 -20.14
CA PRO A 62 10.20 -36.37 -20.63
C PRO A 62 9.59 -34.98 -20.41
N ALA A 63 9.10 -34.37 -21.47
CA ALA A 63 8.30 -33.12 -21.34
C ALA A 63 7.05 -33.46 -20.51
N MET A 64 6.81 -32.68 -19.46
CA MET A 64 5.63 -32.89 -18.63
C MET A 64 4.38 -32.80 -19.48
N PRO A 65 3.57 -33.86 -19.61
CA PRO A 65 2.34 -33.80 -20.39
C PRO A 65 1.35 -32.91 -19.64
N LEU A 66 1.06 -31.75 -20.20
CA LEU A 66 -0.08 -30.97 -19.78
C LEU A 66 -1.30 -31.53 -20.51
N TYR A 67 -2.17 -32.19 -19.77
CA TYR A 67 -3.42 -32.69 -20.33
C TYR A 67 -4.34 -31.50 -20.62
N ILE A 68 -4.52 -31.21 -21.90
CA ILE A 68 -5.59 -30.33 -22.37
C ILE A 68 -6.73 -31.28 -22.77
N PRO A 69 -7.91 -31.18 -22.11
CA PRO A 69 -9.10 -31.91 -22.57
C PRO A 69 -9.31 -31.58 -24.04
N ASP A 70 -9.51 -32.61 -24.87
CA ASP A 70 -9.74 -32.56 -26.33
C ASP A 70 -8.51 -32.52 -27.26
N HIS A 71 -7.28 -32.61 -26.75
CA HIS A 71 -6.09 -32.68 -27.61
C HIS A 71 -5.09 -33.73 -27.12
N ASP A 72 -4.96 -34.84 -27.78
CA ASP A 72 -3.94 -35.89 -27.54
C ASP A 72 -2.57 -35.44 -28.03
N SER A 73 -1.93 -34.48 -27.32
CA SER A 73 -0.60 -34.04 -27.73
C SER A 73 0.18 -33.34 -26.64
N TYR A 74 1.48 -33.52 -26.68
CA TYR A 74 2.44 -32.94 -25.76
C TYR A 74 2.67 -31.46 -26.06
N ILE A 75 2.90 -30.68 -25.05
CA ILE A 75 2.98 -29.23 -25.11
C ILE A 75 4.30 -28.76 -24.51
N LEU A 76 5.01 -27.93 -25.25
CA LEU A 76 6.21 -27.22 -24.83
C LEU A 76 5.81 -25.84 -24.28
N MET A 77 6.45 -25.43 -23.21
CA MET A 77 6.23 -24.11 -22.61
C MET A 77 7.20 -23.08 -23.22
N SER A 78 6.83 -21.81 -23.16
CA SER A 78 7.61 -20.70 -23.74
C SER A 78 8.98 -20.49 -23.12
N ASP A 79 9.24 -21.04 -21.92
CA ASP A 79 10.57 -21.02 -21.28
C ASP A 79 11.60 -21.86 -22.03
N LYS A 80 11.16 -22.70 -22.97
CA LYS A 80 12.01 -23.51 -23.87
C LYS A 80 12.25 -22.85 -25.21
N GLU A 81 12.44 -21.54 -25.22
CA GLU A 81 12.64 -20.73 -26.44
C GLU A 81 13.67 -21.31 -27.42
N ALA A 82 14.83 -21.72 -26.92
CA ALA A 82 15.91 -22.26 -27.75
C ALA A 82 15.47 -23.53 -28.50
N ILE A 83 14.73 -24.42 -27.84
CA ILE A 83 14.23 -25.66 -28.42
C ILE A 83 13.12 -25.37 -29.44
N ILE A 84 12.22 -24.44 -29.13
CA ILE A 84 11.16 -24.01 -30.03
C ILE A 84 11.77 -23.45 -31.33
N ARG A 85 12.76 -22.57 -31.23
CA ARG A 85 13.47 -21.98 -32.37
C ARG A 85 14.21 -23.04 -33.20
N GLU A 86 14.89 -23.98 -32.56
CA GLU A 86 15.60 -25.06 -33.23
C GLU A 86 14.64 -25.94 -34.02
N ARG A 87 13.50 -26.32 -33.45
CA ARG A 87 12.51 -27.18 -34.14
C ARG A 87 11.85 -26.47 -35.31
N ILE A 88 11.50 -25.19 -35.16
CA ILE A 88 10.97 -24.39 -36.29
C ILE A 88 12.03 -24.25 -37.40
N SER A 89 13.31 -24.10 -37.04
CA SER A 89 14.40 -24.06 -38.03
C SER A 89 14.56 -25.37 -38.80
N LYS A 90 14.23 -26.50 -38.17
CA LYS A 90 14.18 -27.84 -38.78
C LYS A 90 12.93 -28.10 -39.63
N GLY A 91 11.99 -27.14 -39.68
CA GLY A 91 10.76 -27.26 -40.45
C GLY A 91 9.64 -28.00 -39.77
N GLU A 92 9.71 -28.20 -38.46
CA GLU A 92 8.60 -28.80 -37.68
C GLU A 92 7.45 -27.79 -37.57
N LYS A 93 6.22 -28.26 -37.71
CA LYS A 93 5.02 -27.45 -37.53
C LYS A 93 4.65 -27.41 -36.06
N MET A 94 4.54 -26.21 -35.53
CA MET A 94 4.16 -25.96 -34.15
C MET A 94 3.00 -24.98 -34.09
N THR A 95 2.12 -25.19 -33.12
CA THR A 95 1.01 -24.30 -32.85
C THR A 95 1.09 -23.79 -31.41
N ALA A 96 1.02 -22.49 -31.23
CA ALA A 96 1.05 -21.86 -29.92
C ALA A 96 -0.33 -21.35 -29.50
N TRP A 97 -0.62 -21.48 -28.23
CA TRP A 97 -1.76 -20.82 -27.56
C TRP A 97 -1.24 -19.94 -26.44
N PHE A 98 -1.84 -18.76 -26.29
CA PHE A 98 -1.61 -17.93 -25.14
C PHE A 98 -2.52 -18.40 -24.01
N VAL A 99 -1.94 -18.64 -22.87
CA VAL A 99 -2.65 -19.11 -21.68
C VAL A 99 -2.63 -17.99 -20.64
N GLY A 100 -3.82 -17.52 -20.25
CA GLY A 100 -3.97 -16.56 -19.17
C GLY A 100 -3.73 -17.23 -17.84
N SER A 101 -2.98 -16.56 -17.00
CA SER A 101 -2.76 -16.98 -15.62
C SER A 101 -3.07 -15.83 -14.69
N ALA A 102 -3.89 -16.07 -13.69
CA ALA A 102 -4.11 -15.11 -12.62
C ALA A 102 -2.94 -15.08 -11.64
N CYS A 103 -2.13 -16.13 -11.64
CA CYS A 103 -1.00 -16.26 -10.74
C CYS A 103 0.12 -17.04 -11.41
N GLN A 104 1.29 -16.46 -11.49
CA GLN A 104 2.49 -17.16 -11.93
C GLN A 104 3.03 -17.99 -10.77
N VAL A 105 3.23 -19.27 -11.01
CA VAL A 105 3.88 -20.14 -10.04
C VAL A 105 5.21 -20.61 -10.61
N VAL A 106 6.28 -20.23 -9.95
CA VAL A 106 7.65 -20.62 -10.31
C VAL A 106 8.16 -21.56 -9.25
N TYR A 107 8.74 -22.68 -9.67
CA TYR A 107 9.44 -23.59 -8.78
C TYR A 107 10.94 -23.29 -8.83
N ILE A 108 11.51 -22.98 -7.67
CA ILE A 108 12.94 -22.74 -7.49
C ILE A 108 13.53 -23.94 -6.78
N GLU A 109 14.73 -24.36 -7.14
CA GLU A 109 15.47 -25.36 -6.38
C GLU A 109 15.77 -24.83 -4.98
N ASN A 110 15.49 -25.63 -3.96
CA ASN A 110 15.78 -25.25 -2.59
C ASN A 110 17.30 -25.31 -2.36
N PRO A 111 17.96 -24.20 -2.01
CA PRO A 111 19.42 -24.22 -1.78
C PRO A 111 19.82 -25.10 -0.59
N ASN A 112 18.88 -25.46 0.28
CA ASN A 112 19.13 -26.30 1.46
C ASN A 112 18.81 -27.81 1.23
N ASP A 113 18.08 -28.13 0.16
CA ASP A 113 17.69 -29.51 -0.16
C ASP A 113 17.52 -29.68 -1.68
N ALA A 114 18.45 -30.37 -2.32
CA ALA A 114 18.45 -30.58 -3.77
C ALA A 114 17.23 -31.36 -4.30
N ASN A 115 16.48 -32.06 -3.44
CA ASN A 115 15.31 -32.84 -3.83
C ASN A 115 13.99 -32.11 -3.62
N SER A 116 14.01 -30.92 -2.99
CA SER A 116 12.80 -30.11 -2.78
C SER A 116 12.83 -28.85 -3.64
N LYS A 117 11.65 -28.38 -4.04
CA LYS A 117 11.49 -27.16 -4.83
C LYS A 117 10.67 -26.15 -4.05
N ILE A 118 11.17 -24.94 -3.97
CA ILE A 118 10.42 -23.80 -3.41
C ILE A 118 9.48 -23.27 -4.48
N LYS A 119 8.24 -23.05 -4.10
CA LYS A 119 7.19 -22.51 -4.95
C LYS A 119 7.04 -21.02 -4.71
N LEU A 120 7.18 -20.22 -5.76
CA LEU A 120 6.92 -18.80 -5.74
C LEU A 120 5.61 -18.51 -6.47
N ILE A 121 4.77 -17.69 -5.86
CA ILE A 121 3.53 -17.20 -6.45
C ILE A 121 3.77 -15.75 -6.85
N GLY A 122 3.68 -15.47 -8.16
CA GLY A 122 3.81 -14.13 -8.70
C GLY A 122 2.46 -13.44 -8.89
N VAL A 123 2.50 -12.16 -9.23
CA VAL A 123 1.33 -11.35 -9.57
C VAL A 123 1.14 -11.38 -11.08
N ASP A 124 -0.10 -11.58 -11.54
CA ASP A 124 -0.46 -11.43 -12.95
C ASP A 124 -0.69 -9.95 -13.27
N PRO A 125 0.23 -9.29 -14.02
CA PRO A 125 0.12 -7.86 -14.33
C PRO A 125 -1.07 -7.52 -15.24
N LEU A 126 -1.72 -8.52 -15.83
CA LEU A 126 -2.87 -8.34 -16.72
C LEU A 126 -4.20 -8.50 -16.00
N ASN A 127 -4.19 -8.89 -14.75
CA ASN A 127 -5.40 -9.08 -13.97
C ASN A 127 -5.77 -7.81 -13.19
N ASP A 128 -6.51 -6.91 -13.83
CA ASP A 128 -7.06 -5.69 -13.19
C ASP A 128 -8.23 -5.96 -12.25
N LYS A 129 -8.65 -7.22 -12.11
CA LYS A 129 -9.80 -7.55 -11.26
C LYS A 129 -9.44 -7.44 -9.78
N LYS A 130 -10.13 -6.56 -9.07
CA LYS A 130 -10.03 -6.39 -7.61
C LYS A 130 -10.81 -7.46 -6.81
N CYS A 131 -11.05 -8.63 -7.38
CA CYS A 131 -11.77 -9.74 -6.75
C CYS A 131 -11.01 -11.04 -6.96
N ILE A 132 -11.18 -11.94 -6.00
CA ILE A 132 -10.59 -13.28 -6.05
C ILE A 132 -11.12 -14.02 -7.27
N THR A 133 -10.22 -14.58 -8.06
CA THR A 133 -10.50 -15.40 -9.23
C THR A 133 -10.35 -16.89 -8.90
N ILE A 134 -10.81 -17.75 -9.78
CA ILE A 134 -10.63 -19.21 -9.62
C ILE A 134 -9.15 -19.59 -9.62
N SER A 135 -8.34 -18.90 -10.42
CA SER A 135 -6.89 -19.15 -10.47
C SER A 135 -6.19 -18.78 -9.17
N ASP A 136 -6.62 -17.69 -8.50
CA ASP A 136 -6.10 -17.33 -7.18
C ASP A 136 -6.42 -18.42 -6.14
N MET A 137 -7.62 -19.00 -6.22
CA MET A 137 -7.99 -20.12 -5.34
C MET A 137 -7.12 -21.35 -5.59
N ILE A 138 -6.89 -21.71 -6.85
CA ILE A 138 -6.03 -22.85 -7.21
C ILE A 138 -4.61 -22.61 -6.73
N ALA A 139 -4.05 -21.44 -6.94
CA ALA A 139 -2.73 -21.06 -6.49
C ALA A 139 -2.61 -21.12 -4.96
N LEU A 140 -3.62 -20.62 -4.24
CA LEU A 140 -3.68 -20.68 -2.78
C LEU A 140 -3.65 -22.12 -2.26
N TYR A 141 -4.52 -23.00 -2.78
CA TYR A 141 -4.54 -24.40 -2.38
C TYR A 141 -3.23 -25.12 -2.72
N SER A 142 -2.68 -24.86 -3.89
CA SER A 142 -1.41 -25.44 -4.31
C SER A 142 -0.25 -25.00 -3.41
N TYR A 143 -0.21 -23.72 -2.99
CA TYR A 143 0.78 -23.22 -2.05
C TYR A 143 0.61 -23.83 -0.66
N MET A 144 -0.64 -23.90 -0.18
CA MET A 144 -0.95 -24.54 1.10
C MET A 144 -0.50 -26.00 1.16
N LEU A 145 -0.74 -26.77 0.10
CA LEU A 145 -0.26 -28.16 0.01
C LEU A 145 1.28 -28.23 0.00
N SER A 146 1.95 -27.31 -0.72
CA SER A 146 3.42 -27.26 -0.71
C SER A 146 3.98 -26.97 0.68
N MET A 147 3.30 -26.11 1.46
CA MET A 147 3.70 -25.84 2.85
C MET A 147 3.54 -27.07 3.76
N LEU A 148 2.51 -27.91 3.55
CA LEU A 148 2.37 -29.17 4.29
C LEU A 148 3.53 -30.13 3.98
N ASP A 149 4.09 -30.08 2.78
CA ASP A 149 5.27 -30.83 2.38
C ASP A 149 6.59 -30.18 2.85
N GLY A 150 6.54 -29.11 3.63
CA GLY A 150 7.71 -28.38 4.12
C GLY A 150 8.36 -27.46 3.09
N VAL A 151 7.68 -27.16 1.98
CA VAL A 151 8.17 -26.27 0.91
C VAL A 151 7.45 -24.94 1.00
N GLY A 152 8.19 -23.85 1.24
CA GLY A 152 7.67 -22.50 1.41
C GLY A 152 7.72 -22.03 2.86
N SER A 153 7.31 -20.80 3.07
CA SER A 153 7.24 -20.15 4.38
C SER A 153 5.89 -19.47 4.58
N THR A 154 5.49 -19.31 5.83
CA THR A 154 4.31 -18.51 6.16
C THR A 154 4.64 -17.03 6.04
N ASP A 155 3.67 -16.24 5.57
CA ASP A 155 3.79 -14.79 5.58
C ASP A 155 3.81 -14.27 7.02
N GLU A 156 4.58 -13.22 7.24
CA GLU A 156 4.64 -12.55 8.53
C GLU A 156 3.39 -11.68 8.73
N ILE A 157 2.62 -11.99 9.79
CA ILE A 157 1.32 -11.35 10.04
C ILE A 157 1.48 -9.86 10.37
N ASP A 158 2.56 -9.50 11.07
CA ASP A 158 2.77 -8.14 11.55
C ASP A 158 3.48 -7.22 10.54
N MET A 159 3.90 -7.76 9.41
CA MET A 159 4.44 -6.98 8.30
C MET A 159 3.36 -6.06 7.70
N LEU A 160 3.68 -4.78 7.49
CA LEU A 160 2.73 -3.81 6.93
C LEU A 160 2.36 -4.05 5.46
N GLY A 161 3.07 -4.92 4.75
CA GLY A 161 2.65 -5.46 3.47
C GLY A 161 1.39 -6.31 3.56
N ASN A 162 1.21 -7.01 4.68
CA ASN A 162 0.07 -7.89 4.96
C ASN A 162 -1.01 -7.23 5.84
N ARG A 163 -0.74 -6.04 6.37
CA ARG A 163 -1.60 -5.29 7.29
C ARG A 163 -2.03 -3.98 6.66
N ARG A 164 -3.30 -3.89 6.26
CA ARG A 164 -3.84 -2.67 5.65
C ARG A 164 -4.64 -1.82 6.64
N ILE A 165 -4.74 -0.54 6.36
CA ILE A 165 -5.59 0.40 7.08
C ILE A 165 -6.95 0.48 6.40
N ARG A 166 -8.01 0.49 7.19
CA ARG A 166 -9.34 0.88 6.74
C ARG A 166 -9.55 2.36 7.02
N THR A 167 -9.67 3.14 5.95
CA THR A 167 -9.89 4.58 6.04
C THR A 167 -11.32 4.91 6.46
N VAL A 168 -11.54 6.15 6.90
CA VAL A 168 -12.88 6.64 7.27
C VAL A 168 -13.89 6.45 6.14
N GLY A 169 -13.47 6.70 4.88
CA GLY A 169 -14.32 6.50 3.71
C GLY A 169 -14.82 5.06 3.57
N GLU A 170 -13.96 4.07 3.75
CA GLU A 170 -14.33 2.65 3.71
C GLU A 170 -15.29 2.27 4.85
N LEU A 171 -15.05 2.78 6.06
CA LEU A 171 -15.92 2.52 7.21
C LEU A 171 -17.32 3.08 7.00
N ILE A 172 -17.43 4.31 6.49
CA ILE A 172 -18.71 4.95 6.16
C ILE A 172 -19.39 4.23 5.00
N GLN A 173 -18.65 3.84 3.95
CA GLN A 173 -19.18 3.08 2.83
C GLN A 173 -19.82 1.75 3.29
N ASN A 174 -19.20 1.05 4.23
CA ASN A 174 -19.75 -0.18 4.78
C ASN A 174 -21.08 0.07 5.53
N GLN A 175 -21.16 1.14 6.31
CA GLN A 175 -22.41 1.52 6.99
C GLN A 175 -23.49 1.95 6.00
N PHE A 176 -23.10 2.69 4.96
CA PHE A 176 -24.00 3.07 3.87
C PHE A 176 -24.57 1.83 3.16
N ARG A 177 -23.75 0.84 2.87
CA ARG A 177 -24.16 -0.44 2.26
C ARG A 177 -25.16 -1.18 3.15
N ILE A 178 -24.91 -1.26 4.47
CA ILE A 178 -25.85 -1.86 5.44
C ILE A 178 -27.18 -1.11 5.44
N GLY A 179 -27.13 0.21 5.45
CA GLY A 179 -28.31 1.06 5.39
C GLY A 179 -29.14 0.87 4.12
N LEU A 180 -28.47 0.78 2.96
CA LEU A 180 -29.10 0.47 1.67
C LEU A 180 -29.74 -0.91 1.65
N SER A 181 -29.07 -1.93 2.18
CA SER A 181 -29.63 -3.28 2.24
C SER A 181 -30.88 -3.35 3.15
N ARG A 182 -30.87 -2.62 4.27
CA ARG A 182 -32.06 -2.49 5.14
C ARG A 182 -33.20 -1.74 4.40
N MET A 183 -32.88 -0.71 3.64
CA MET A 183 -33.85 0.05 2.83
C MET A 183 -34.42 -0.82 1.71
N GLU A 184 -33.59 -1.58 1.01
CA GLU A 184 -34.01 -2.51 -0.05
C GLU A 184 -35.03 -3.54 0.48
N LYS A 185 -34.75 -4.15 1.65
CA LYS A 185 -35.68 -5.08 2.29
C LYS A 185 -37.02 -4.40 2.58
N ALA A 186 -37.00 -3.22 3.19
CA ALA A 186 -38.20 -2.45 3.50
C ALA A 186 -39.02 -2.06 2.24
N VAL A 187 -38.33 -1.74 1.14
CA VAL A 187 -39.00 -1.47 -0.14
C VAL A 187 -39.63 -2.72 -0.71
N LYS A 188 -38.93 -3.87 -0.70
CA LYS A 188 -39.47 -5.15 -1.15
C LYS A 188 -40.71 -5.57 -0.35
N GLU A 189 -40.69 -5.44 0.97
CA GLU A 189 -41.83 -5.69 1.84
C GLU A 189 -43.01 -4.79 1.51
N LYS A 190 -42.78 -3.47 1.32
CA LYS A 190 -43.85 -2.55 0.92
C LYS A 190 -44.42 -2.87 -0.48
N MET A 191 -43.56 -3.22 -1.45
CA MET A 191 -44.00 -3.58 -2.79
C MET A 191 -44.89 -4.82 -2.81
N SER A 192 -44.68 -5.79 -1.89
CA SER A 192 -45.52 -6.99 -1.78
C SER A 192 -46.93 -6.71 -1.26
N ILE A 193 -47.11 -5.59 -0.54
CA ILE A 193 -48.39 -5.23 0.11
C ILE A 193 -49.11 -4.08 -0.62
N ALA A 194 -48.37 -3.25 -1.37
CA ALA A 194 -48.87 -2.05 -1.98
C ALA A 194 -49.66 -2.33 -3.26
N ASP A 195 -50.70 -1.54 -3.47
CA ASP A 195 -51.50 -1.57 -4.66
C ASP A 195 -50.70 -0.94 -5.84
N VAL A 196 -50.63 -1.69 -6.96
CA VAL A 196 -49.81 -1.34 -8.11
C VAL A 196 -50.26 -0.03 -8.78
N GLU A 197 -51.58 0.24 -8.78
CA GLU A 197 -52.13 1.42 -9.44
C GLU A 197 -51.85 2.74 -8.73
N THR A 198 -51.67 2.71 -7.40
CA THR A 198 -51.48 3.90 -6.54
C THR A 198 -50.01 4.09 -6.08
N SER A 199 -49.15 3.13 -6.35
CA SER A 199 -47.78 3.14 -5.84
C SER A 199 -46.88 4.07 -6.64
N THR A 200 -46.17 4.94 -5.94
CA THR A 200 -45.13 5.81 -6.52
C THR A 200 -43.76 5.46 -5.91
N PRO A 201 -42.64 5.70 -6.62
CA PRO A 201 -41.30 5.47 -6.05
C PRO A 201 -41.08 6.23 -4.72
N LYS A 202 -41.66 7.41 -4.59
CA LYS A 202 -41.58 8.23 -3.38
C LYS A 202 -42.35 7.64 -2.19
N SER A 203 -43.47 6.99 -2.43
CA SER A 203 -44.25 6.33 -1.37
C SER A 203 -43.60 5.03 -0.87
N LEU A 204 -42.87 4.32 -1.75
CA LEU A 204 -42.18 3.08 -1.44
C LEU A 204 -40.83 3.31 -0.74
N THR A 205 -40.12 4.38 -1.13
CA THR A 205 -38.76 4.64 -0.59
C THR A 205 -38.82 5.32 0.78
N ASN A 206 -38.04 4.77 1.74
CA ASN A 206 -37.87 5.34 3.06
C ASN A 206 -36.39 5.50 3.38
N ASN A 207 -35.93 6.73 3.62
CA ASN A 207 -34.52 7.03 3.90
C ASN A 207 -34.11 6.79 5.37
N ARG A 208 -35.08 6.53 6.27
CA ARG A 208 -34.80 6.34 7.71
C ARG A 208 -33.78 5.24 8.02
N PRO A 209 -33.83 4.04 7.39
CA PRO A 209 -32.85 2.98 7.64
C PRO A 209 -31.42 3.39 7.26
N LEU A 210 -31.28 4.14 6.17
CA LEU A 210 -29.98 4.65 5.71
C LEU A 210 -29.42 5.71 6.66
N SER A 211 -30.21 6.73 6.96
CA SER A 211 -29.82 7.78 7.90
C SER A 211 -29.56 7.22 9.30
N GLY A 212 -30.35 6.21 9.71
CA GLY A 212 -30.19 5.52 10.98
C GLY A 212 -28.83 4.79 11.07
N ALA A 213 -28.43 4.05 10.04
CA ALA A 213 -27.15 3.33 10.01
C ALA A 213 -25.94 4.26 10.08
N ILE A 214 -25.99 5.37 9.35
CA ILE A 214 -24.91 6.39 9.39
C ILE A 214 -24.86 7.04 10.78
N LYS A 215 -26.02 7.44 11.34
CA LYS A 215 -26.10 8.03 12.68
C LYS A 215 -25.62 7.08 13.75
N GLU A 216 -25.95 5.79 13.65
CA GLU A 216 -25.50 4.73 14.55
C GLU A 216 -23.97 4.63 14.56
N PHE A 217 -23.32 4.70 13.40
CA PHE A 217 -21.86 4.70 13.29
C PHE A 217 -21.24 5.87 14.05
N PHE A 218 -21.68 7.11 13.80
CA PHE A 218 -21.10 8.29 14.45
C PHE A 218 -21.40 8.39 15.94
N SER A 219 -22.49 7.80 16.43
CA SER A 219 -22.86 7.86 17.84
C SER A 219 -22.35 6.70 18.69
N SER A 220 -22.17 5.52 18.11
CA SER A 220 -21.91 4.27 18.87
C SER A 220 -20.62 3.55 18.49
N SER A 221 -19.98 3.90 17.37
CA SER A 221 -18.75 3.24 16.95
C SER A 221 -17.57 3.62 17.84
N GLN A 222 -16.78 2.64 18.25
CA GLN A 222 -15.53 2.85 19.00
C GLN A 222 -14.50 3.69 18.21
N LEU A 223 -14.58 3.67 16.88
CA LEU A 223 -13.67 4.43 16.00
C LEU A 223 -14.12 5.87 15.80
N SER A 224 -15.40 6.18 16.04
CA SER A 224 -15.91 7.53 16.05
C SER A 224 -15.69 8.14 17.44
N GLN A 225 -14.67 8.97 17.56
CA GLN A 225 -14.23 9.54 18.83
C GLN A 225 -14.39 11.05 18.82
N PHE A 226 -14.50 11.62 20.01
CA PHE A 226 -14.48 13.05 20.21
C PHE A 226 -13.10 13.58 19.82
N MET A 227 -13.04 14.63 18.97
CA MET A 227 -11.78 15.17 18.51
C MET A 227 -11.04 15.87 19.64
N ASP A 228 -9.77 15.53 19.82
CA ASP A 228 -8.87 16.21 20.72
C ASP A 228 -8.51 17.58 20.14
N GLN A 229 -8.95 18.63 20.78
CA GLN A 229 -8.78 20.04 20.38
C GLN A 229 -8.13 20.89 21.47
N GLN A 230 -7.24 20.32 22.26
CA GLN A 230 -6.50 21.07 23.30
C GLN A 230 -5.62 22.15 22.65
N ASN A 231 -4.93 21.79 21.57
CA ASN A 231 -4.10 22.66 20.76
C ASN A 231 -4.06 22.20 19.29
N PRO A 232 -3.53 23.00 18.35
CA PRO A 232 -3.46 22.61 16.93
C PRO A 232 -2.71 21.32 16.67
N LEU A 233 -1.66 21.03 17.44
CA LEU A 233 -0.90 19.78 17.31
C LEU A 233 -1.74 18.55 17.73
N ALA A 234 -2.49 18.68 18.83
CA ALA A 234 -3.38 17.60 19.29
C ALA A 234 -4.45 17.27 18.24
N GLU A 235 -5.01 18.27 17.61
CA GLU A 235 -6.01 18.09 16.53
C GLU A 235 -5.40 17.37 15.32
N LEU A 236 -4.23 17.80 14.86
CA LEU A 236 -3.55 17.21 13.72
C LEU A 236 -3.11 15.76 13.99
N THR A 237 -2.56 15.47 15.17
CA THR A 237 -2.16 14.12 15.55
C THR A 237 -3.36 13.20 15.74
N ASN A 238 -4.48 13.69 16.23
CA ASN A 238 -5.72 12.94 16.34
C ASN A 238 -6.22 12.45 14.96
N LYS A 239 -6.12 13.31 13.93
CA LYS A 239 -6.49 12.97 12.55
C LYS A 239 -5.55 11.93 11.90
N ARG A 240 -4.32 11.78 12.39
CA ARG A 240 -3.30 10.85 11.89
C ARG A 240 -3.15 9.57 12.74
N ARG A 241 -4.09 9.34 13.65
CA ARG A 241 -4.09 8.18 14.55
C ARG A 241 -4.50 6.92 13.82
N ILE A 242 -3.79 5.82 14.08
CA ILE A 242 -4.09 4.46 13.62
C ILE A 242 -4.48 3.64 14.85
N SER A 243 -5.60 2.93 14.80
CA SER A 243 -6.07 2.06 15.87
C SER A 243 -6.15 0.62 15.39
N ALA A 244 -5.57 -0.31 16.15
CA ALA A 244 -5.74 -1.74 15.95
C ALA A 244 -7.06 -2.26 16.56
N LEU A 245 -7.75 -1.42 17.36
CA LEU A 245 -8.99 -1.74 18.05
C LEU A 245 -10.22 -1.45 17.18
N GLY A 246 -11.34 -2.03 17.53
CA GLY A 246 -12.65 -1.73 16.96
C GLY A 246 -13.23 -2.84 16.09
N PRO A 247 -14.33 -2.58 15.38
CA PRO A 247 -15.01 -3.60 14.58
C PRO A 247 -14.11 -4.18 13.49
N GLY A 248 -13.91 -5.50 13.54
CA GLY A 248 -13.00 -6.21 12.64
C GLY A 248 -11.51 -6.05 12.96
N GLY A 249 -11.17 -5.44 14.09
CA GLY A 249 -9.82 -5.37 14.65
C GLY A 249 -9.67 -6.27 15.87
N LEU A 250 -8.65 -5.96 16.68
CA LEU A 250 -8.33 -6.70 17.91
C LEU A 250 -9.13 -6.19 19.11
N THR A 251 -9.28 -7.04 20.12
CA THR A 251 -9.66 -6.62 21.47
C THR A 251 -8.43 -6.53 22.36
N ARG A 252 -8.47 -5.69 23.39
CA ARG A 252 -7.32 -5.48 24.30
C ARG A 252 -6.84 -6.77 24.93
N GLU A 253 -7.75 -7.65 25.30
CA GLU A 253 -7.48 -8.93 25.97
C GLU A 253 -6.79 -9.94 25.02
N ARG A 254 -7.06 -9.84 23.71
CA ARG A 254 -6.49 -10.74 22.68
C ARG A 254 -5.21 -10.21 22.05
N ALA A 255 -4.82 -8.98 22.35
CA ALA A 255 -3.61 -8.38 21.81
C ALA A 255 -2.41 -8.82 22.66
N GLY A 256 -1.61 -9.75 22.14
CA GLY A 256 -0.33 -10.17 22.70
C GLY A 256 0.76 -9.11 22.57
N PHE A 257 1.99 -9.47 22.94
CA PHE A 257 3.15 -8.58 22.80
C PHE A 257 3.55 -8.38 21.34
N GLU A 258 3.48 -9.41 20.50
CA GLU A 258 3.86 -9.38 19.09
C GLU A 258 3.18 -8.25 18.30
N VAL A 259 1.87 -8.07 18.51
CA VAL A 259 1.07 -7.03 17.82
C VAL A 259 1.40 -5.61 18.30
N ARG A 260 2.02 -5.49 19.49
CA ARG A 260 2.39 -4.22 20.13
C ARG A 260 3.82 -3.79 19.84
N ASP A 261 4.64 -4.71 19.35
CA ASP A 261 6.04 -4.48 19.04
C ASP A 261 6.22 -3.63 17.78
N VAL A 262 7.41 -3.08 17.62
CA VAL A 262 7.82 -2.33 16.45
C VAL A 262 8.45 -3.30 15.45
N HIS A 263 7.84 -3.42 14.28
CA HIS A 263 8.32 -4.25 13.18
C HIS A 263 9.21 -3.44 12.23
N ASN A 264 10.12 -4.09 11.51
CA ASN A 264 11.00 -3.44 10.52
C ASN A 264 10.23 -2.65 9.45
N SER A 265 9.08 -3.16 9.01
CA SER A 265 8.20 -2.50 8.05
C SER A 265 7.55 -1.21 8.56
N HIS A 266 7.66 -0.89 9.85
CA HIS A 266 7.18 0.37 10.42
C HIS A 266 8.04 1.57 10.00
N TYR A 267 9.25 1.33 9.54
CA TYR A 267 10.16 2.38 9.12
C TYR A 267 9.51 3.31 8.07
N GLY A 268 9.51 4.60 8.37
CA GLY A 268 8.91 5.62 7.51
C GLY A 268 7.38 5.57 7.39
N ARG A 269 6.69 4.65 8.07
CA ARG A 269 5.23 4.44 7.99
C ARG A 269 4.52 4.69 9.31
N ILE A 270 4.94 4.02 10.37
CA ILE A 270 4.38 4.15 11.71
C ILE A 270 5.47 4.63 12.66
N CYS A 271 5.17 5.64 13.46
CA CYS A 271 6.13 6.17 14.45
C CYS A 271 6.43 5.13 15.53
N PRO A 272 7.70 4.81 15.77
CA PRO A 272 8.08 3.87 16.82
C PRO A 272 7.99 4.43 18.23
N ILE A 273 7.88 5.76 18.37
CA ILE A 273 7.95 6.48 19.64
C ILE A 273 6.56 6.87 20.12
N GLU A 274 5.73 7.48 19.25
CA GLU A 274 4.44 8.03 19.64
C GLU A 274 3.39 6.93 19.78
N THR A 275 3.08 6.55 21.01
CA THR A 275 2.00 5.62 21.39
C THR A 275 1.47 6.02 22.77
N PRO A 276 0.21 5.72 23.11
CA PRO A 276 -0.29 5.95 24.47
C PRO A 276 0.44 5.11 25.51
N GLU A 277 0.54 5.63 26.73
CA GLU A 277 1.00 4.86 27.87
C GLU A 277 -0.12 4.01 28.45
N GLY A 278 0.22 2.84 29.00
CA GLY A 278 -0.73 1.94 29.65
C GLY A 278 -1.33 0.87 28.74
N GLN A 279 -2.58 0.49 28.97
CA GLN A 279 -3.22 -0.67 28.33
C GLN A 279 -3.27 -0.65 26.80
N ASN A 280 -3.26 0.52 26.18
CA ASN A 280 -3.35 0.70 24.74
C ASN A 280 -1.97 0.84 24.06
N ILE A 281 -0.86 0.63 24.77
CA ILE A 281 0.48 0.73 24.21
C ILE A 281 0.62 -0.20 23.00
N GLY A 282 1.17 0.30 21.91
CA GLY A 282 1.34 -0.44 20.65
C GLY A 282 0.06 -0.71 19.85
N LEU A 283 -1.14 -0.60 20.46
CA LEU A 283 -2.41 -0.79 19.75
C LEU A 283 -2.94 0.49 19.11
N ILE A 284 -2.48 1.63 19.60
CA ILE A 284 -2.76 2.94 19.03
C ILE A 284 -1.42 3.53 18.62
N SER A 285 -1.29 3.82 17.35
CA SER A 285 -0.07 4.32 16.72
C SER A 285 -0.38 5.55 15.88
N TYR A 286 0.64 6.18 15.36
CA TYR A 286 0.51 7.39 14.56
C TYR A 286 1.33 7.28 13.28
N LEU A 287 0.78 7.79 12.17
CA LEU A 287 1.50 7.89 10.90
C LEU A 287 2.73 8.77 11.04
N THR A 288 3.82 8.39 10.41
CA THR A 288 5.01 9.23 10.30
C THR A 288 4.75 10.49 9.47
N SER A 289 5.66 11.44 9.53
CA SER A 289 5.50 12.77 8.91
C SER A 289 5.22 12.72 7.41
N TYR A 290 5.84 11.79 6.68
CA TYR A 290 5.76 11.69 5.22
C TYR A 290 4.89 10.53 4.73
N ALA A 291 4.39 9.67 5.61
CA ALA A 291 3.59 8.51 5.23
C ALA A 291 2.25 8.89 4.60
N LYS A 292 1.86 8.12 3.60
CA LYS A 292 0.56 8.18 2.93
C LYS A 292 -0.08 6.80 2.89
N VAL A 293 -1.38 6.75 2.73
CA VAL A 293 -2.13 5.51 2.53
C VAL A 293 -2.53 5.44 1.05
N ASN A 294 -2.25 4.30 0.41
CA ASN A 294 -2.61 4.08 -0.99
C ASN A 294 -4.11 3.75 -1.14
N GLU A 295 -4.57 3.57 -2.39
CA GLU A 295 -5.96 3.25 -2.72
C GLU A 295 -6.45 1.91 -2.13
N TYR A 296 -5.52 1.00 -1.86
CA TYR A 296 -5.80 -0.33 -1.29
C TYR A 296 -5.79 -0.35 0.24
N GLY A 297 -5.32 0.74 0.88
CA GLY A 297 -5.21 0.87 2.32
C GLY A 297 -3.83 0.52 2.89
N PHE A 298 -2.81 0.30 2.08
CA PHE A 298 -1.44 0.09 2.54
C PHE A 298 -0.71 1.40 2.77
N ILE A 299 0.11 1.43 3.81
CA ILE A 299 0.91 2.62 4.12
C ILE A 299 2.15 2.64 3.23
N GLN A 300 2.36 3.74 2.57
CA GLN A 300 3.51 4.00 1.72
C GLN A 300 4.37 5.12 2.30
N THR A 301 5.67 5.04 2.04
CA THR A 301 6.66 6.07 2.39
C THR A 301 7.41 6.53 1.15
N PRO A 302 7.78 7.82 1.05
CA PRO A 302 8.49 8.34 -0.11
C PRO A 302 9.98 8.08 -0.02
N TYR A 303 10.58 7.80 -1.17
CA TYR A 303 12.03 7.69 -1.37
C TYR A 303 12.46 8.51 -2.57
N ARG A 304 13.70 8.99 -2.56
CA ARG A 304 14.34 9.63 -3.71
C ARG A 304 15.09 8.60 -4.51
N LYS A 305 15.07 8.72 -5.84
CA LYS A 305 15.87 7.87 -6.71
C LYS A 305 17.35 8.29 -6.68
N VAL A 306 18.22 7.31 -6.70
CA VAL A 306 19.68 7.50 -6.81
C VAL A 306 20.14 6.95 -8.14
N ASP A 307 20.91 7.76 -8.88
CA ASP A 307 21.53 7.34 -10.13
C ASP A 307 22.80 6.53 -9.86
N LYS A 308 23.25 5.75 -10.85
CA LYS A 308 24.49 4.96 -10.79
C LYS A 308 25.75 5.79 -10.44
N ASN A 309 25.70 7.10 -10.60
CA ASN A 309 26.77 8.03 -10.24
C ASN A 309 26.64 8.56 -8.79
N GLY A 310 25.74 8.00 -8.00
CA GLY A 310 25.46 8.42 -6.63
C GLY A 310 24.74 9.77 -6.52
N CYS A 311 24.17 10.29 -7.61
CA CYS A 311 23.38 11.53 -7.60
C CYS A 311 21.95 11.22 -7.17
N VAL A 312 21.42 11.99 -6.20
CA VAL A 312 20.05 11.86 -5.68
C VAL A 312 19.11 12.79 -6.43
N SER A 313 18.06 12.22 -7.03
CA SER A 313 17.02 12.98 -7.74
C SER A 313 16.12 13.75 -6.75
N GLU A 314 15.48 14.81 -7.23
CA GLU A 314 14.40 15.48 -6.49
C GLU A 314 13.05 14.76 -6.59
N ASP A 315 12.92 13.80 -7.50
CA ASP A 315 11.70 13.03 -7.70
C ASP A 315 11.48 12.02 -6.57
N TYR A 316 10.24 11.92 -6.12
CA TYR A 316 9.82 11.01 -5.06
C TYR A 316 9.04 9.82 -5.62
N ILE A 317 9.38 8.62 -5.16
CA ILE A 317 8.56 7.41 -5.35
C ILE A 317 7.99 7.00 -4.00
N TYR A 318 6.70 6.64 -4.01
CA TYR A 318 6.05 6.06 -2.83
C TYR A 318 6.04 4.55 -2.94
N LEU A 319 6.62 3.87 -1.95
CA LEU A 319 6.69 2.41 -1.91
C LEU A 319 5.93 1.84 -0.71
N SER A 320 5.27 0.70 -0.94
CA SER A 320 4.72 -0.13 0.13
C SER A 320 5.82 -0.90 0.85
N ALA A 321 5.50 -1.59 1.93
CA ALA A 321 6.49 -2.37 2.68
C ALA A 321 7.03 -3.57 1.88
N ASP A 322 6.21 -4.15 1.01
CA ASP A 322 6.62 -5.27 0.16
C ASP A 322 7.55 -4.81 -0.96
N ASP A 323 7.17 -3.71 -1.64
CA ASP A 323 7.97 -3.14 -2.73
C ASP A 323 9.35 -2.67 -2.25
N GLU A 324 9.47 -2.25 -0.99
CA GLU A 324 10.72 -1.76 -0.39
C GLU A 324 11.79 -2.84 -0.27
N ASN A 325 11.40 -4.10 -0.07
CA ASN A 325 12.33 -5.20 0.17
C ASN A 325 13.27 -5.48 -1.01
N ASP A 326 12.86 -5.09 -2.21
CA ASP A 326 13.63 -5.31 -3.43
C ASP A 326 14.78 -4.31 -3.62
N TYR A 327 14.75 -3.17 -2.91
CA TYR A 327 15.68 -2.06 -3.11
C TYR A 327 16.75 -1.93 -2.02
N ILE A 328 17.90 -1.40 -2.41
CA ILE A 328 18.94 -0.94 -1.48
C ILE A 328 18.73 0.55 -1.23
N ILE A 329 18.42 0.90 0.02
CA ILE A 329 18.00 2.24 0.41
C ILE A 329 19.04 2.87 1.33
N ALA A 330 19.66 3.98 0.90
CA ALA A 330 20.58 4.74 1.73
C ALA A 330 19.85 5.66 2.72
N GLN A 331 20.49 5.95 3.85
CA GLN A 331 19.97 6.92 4.80
C GLN A 331 20.15 8.35 4.29
N ALA A 332 19.25 9.26 4.67
CA ALA A 332 19.32 10.67 4.28
C ALA A 332 20.61 11.38 4.74
N ASN A 333 21.23 10.91 5.83
CA ASN A 333 22.47 11.47 6.37
C ASN A 333 23.71 11.19 5.51
N GLU A 334 23.63 10.20 4.62
CA GLU A 334 24.70 9.82 3.69
C GLU A 334 24.74 10.72 2.44
N VAL A 335 23.83 11.68 2.34
CA VAL A 335 23.74 12.61 1.20
C VAL A 335 24.30 13.98 1.59
N GLU A 336 25.17 14.53 0.75
CA GLU A 336 25.69 15.90 0.83
C GLU A 336 25.68 16.52 -0.57
N ASP A 337 25.18 17.74 -0.68
CA ASP A 337 25.03 18.47 -1.96
C ASP A 337 24.40 17.66 -3.12
N GLY A 338 23.42 16.81 -2.78
CA GLY A 338 22.70 15.99 -3.77
C GLY A 338 23.47 14.75 -4.25
N LYS A 339 24.55 14.36 -3.55
CA LYS A 339 25.33 13.15 -3.85
C LYS A 339 25.61 12.35 -2.58
N LEU A 340 25.82 11.05 -2.75
CA LEU A 340 26.29 10.18 -1.68
C LEU A 340 27.73 10.57 -1.30
N LYS A 341 28.00 10.70 0.01
CA LYS A 341 29.27 11.21 0.55
C LYS A 341 30.47 10.31 0.29
N ASN A 342 30.28 9.00 0.42
CA ASN A 342 31.33 8.00 0.46
C ASN A 342 31.10 6.92 -0.58
N GLU A 343 32.16 6.19 -0.95
CA GLU A 343 32.06 5.01 -1.80
C GLU A 343 31.30 3.86 -1.13
N MET A 344 31.41 3.75 0.21
CA MET A 344 30.64 2.81 1.04
C MET A 344 29.71 3.61 1.94
N VAL A 345 28.43 3.34 1.85
CA VAL A 345 27.36 4.03 2.60
C VAL A 345 26.56 3.06 3.43
N VAL A 346 26.01 3.56 4.54
CA VAL A 346 25.06 2.79 5.34
C VAL A 346 23.73 2.75 4.61
N ALA A 347 23.32 1.55 4.27
CA ALA A 347 22.06 1.31 3.56
C ALA A 347 21.23 0.24 4.28
N ARG A 348 19.97 0.13 3.86
CA ARG A 348 19.00 -0.83 4.35
C ARG A 348 18.51 -1.69 3.19
N LYS A 349 18.39 -3.01 3.40
CA LYS A 349 17.78 -3.95 2.47
C LYS A 349 16.95 -4.97 3.25
N ALA A 350 15.70 -5.15 2.85
CA ALA A 350 14.77 -6.09 3.50
C ALA A 350 14.74 -5.97 5.05
N GLY A 351 14.82 -4.74 5.59
CA GLY A 351 14.82 -4.47 7.02
C GLY A 351 16.16 -4.62 7.73
N GLU A 352 17.20 -5.14 7.08
CA GLU A 352 18.55 -5.26 7.63
C GLU A 352 19.44 -4.08 7.24
N THR A 353 20.29 -3.64 8.16
CA THR A 353 21.28 -2.61 7.89
C THR A 353 22.53 -3.22 7.30
N ILE A 354 22.92 -2.76 6.13
CA ILE A 354 24.07 -3.22 5.37
C ILE A 354 25.02 -2.08 5.02
N MET A 355 26.27 -2.39 4.74
CA MET A 355 27.21 -1.47 4.07
C MET A 355 27.16 -1.79 2.55
N ALA A 356 26.70 -0.85 1.76
CA ALA A 356 26.58 -0.98 0.31
C ALA A 356 27.51 0.00 -0.42
N LYS A 357 27.90 -0.34 -1.63
CA LYS A 357 28.59 0.61 -2.49
C LYS A 357 27.63 1.66 -3.02
N ALA A 358 28.08 2.90 -3.17
CA ALA A 358 27.26 3.98 -3.70
C ALA A 358 26.62 3.66 -5.07
N GLU A 359 27.29 2.84 -5.88
CA GLU A 359 26.80 2.39 -7.20
C GLU A 359 25.64 1.38 -7.12
N GLU A 360 25.55 0.65 -5.98
CA GLU A 360 24.52 -0.37 -5.73
C GLU A 360 23.26 0.22 -5.09
N VAL A 361 23.34 1.45 -4.60
CA VAL A 361 22.22 2.14 -3.95
C VAL A 361 21.24 2.64 -5.01
N GLU A 362 19.99 2.24 -4.90
CA GLU A 362 18.92 2.59 -5.85
C GLU A 362 18.03 3.72 -5.35
N LEU A 363 17.86 3.79 -4.02
CA LEU A 363 16.97 4.75 -3.37
C LEU A 363 17.66 5.39 -2.15
N CYS A 364 17.14 6.55 -1.77
CA CYS A 364 17.57 7.26 -0.57
C CYS A 364 16.38 7.80 0.21
N ASP A 365 16.49 7.83 1.53
CA ASP A 365 15.50 8.47 2.41
C ASP A 365 15.39 9.97 2.09
N VAL A 366 14.19 10.51 2.22
CA VAL A 366 13.91 11.93 1.96
C VAL A 366 14.47 12.83 3.04
N SER A 367 14.32 12.43 4.29
CA SER A 367 14.72 13.21 5.48
C SER A 367 14.84 12.30 6.71
N PRO A 368 15.70 12.62 7.67
CA PRO A 368 15.73 11.93 8.96
C PRO A 368 14.40 11.98 9.74
N LYS A 369 13.59 13.02 9.51
CA LYS A 369 12.24 13.16 10.12
C LYS A 369 11.21 12.16 9.58
N GLN A 370 11.56 11.42 8.55
CA GLN A 370 10.68 10.44 7.91
C GLN A 370 10.28 9.30 8.83
N ILE A 371 11.12 8.95 9.81
CA ILE A 371 10.89 7.82 10.72
C ILE A 371 9.96 8.15 11.89
N VAL A 372 9.72 9.43 12.18
CA VAL A 372 8.95 9.87 13.35
C VAL A 372 7.65 10.56 12.96
N SER A 373 6.68 10.54 13.88
CA SER A 373 5.43 11.27 13.76
C SER A 373 5.63 12.78 13.85
N ILE A 374 4.59 13.54 13.59
CA ILE A 374 4.61 15.00 13.66
C ILE A 374 4.92 15.48 15.07
N ALA A 375 4.32 14.87 16.11
CA ALA A 375 4.55 15.26 17.48
C ALA A 375 6.00 14.95 17.92
N ALA A 376 6.50 13.77 17.59
CA ALA A 376 7.89 13.39 17.88
C ALA A 376 8.89 14.27 17.11
N ALA A 377 8.58 14.68 15.89
CA ALA A 377 9.42 15.56 15.08
C ALA A 377 9.52 17.00 15.65
N CYS A 378 8.64 17.40 16.57
CA CYS A 378 8.72 18.67 17.28
C CYS A 378 9.67 18.65 18.50
N ILE A 379 10.18 17.50 18.90
CA ILE A 379 11.10 17.38 20.02
C ILE A 379 12.50 17.79 19.56
N PRO A 380 13.08 18.88 20.09
CA PRO A 380 14.44 19.25 19.74
C PRO A 380 15.43 18.26 20.38
N PHE A 381 16.50 17.94 19.65
CA PHE A 381 17.55 16.99 20.09
C PHE A 381 17.03 15.59 20.42
N LEU A 382 15.98 15.17 19.69
CA LEU A 382 15.33 13.86 19.89
C LEU A 382 16.32 12.68 19.85
N GLU A 383 17.36 12.77 19.02
CA GLU A 383 18.40 11.77 18.87
C GLU A 383 19.23 11.51 20.17
N ASN A 384 19.20 12.45 21.09
CA ASN A 384 19.90 12.34 22.35
C ASN A 384 19.02 11.87 23.52
N ASP A 385 17.70 11.73 23.27
CA ASP A 385 16.73 11.33 24.27
C ASP A 385 16.52 9.83 24.31
N ASP A 386 16.26 9.28 25.49
CA ASP A 386 15.77 7.92 25.64
C ASP A 386 14.36 7.78 25.05
N CYS A 387 14.08 6.65 24.39
CA CYS A 387 12.78 6.39 23.74
C CYS A 387 11.59 6.56 24.70
N THR A 388 11.74 6.15 25.97
CA THR A 388 10.68 6.24 26.98
C THR A 388 10.33 7.70 27.27
N ARG A 389 11.36 8.57 27.37
CA ARG A 389 11.17 10.01 27.62
C ARG A 389 10.68 10.75 26.39
N ALA A 390 11.10 10.36 25.23
CA ALA A 390 10.59 10.88 23.95
C ALA A 390 9.10 10.57 23.78
N LEU A 391 8.64 9.36 24.13
CA LEU A 391 7.23 8.97 24.14
C LEU A 391 6.41 9.85 25.08
N MET A 392 6.89 10.01 26.33
CA MET A 392 6.23 10.88 27.31
C MET A 392 6.16 12.33 26.81
N GLY A 393 7.26 12.85 26.25
CA GLY A 393 7.34 14.20 25.70
C GLY A 393 6.37 14.42 24.55
N ALA A 394 6.29 13.49 23.60
CA ALA A 394 5.35 13.54 22.50
C ALA A 394 3.88 13.56 22.98
N ASN A 395 3.56 12.75 23.98
CA ASN A 395 2.24 12.73 24.59
C ASN A 395 1.92 14.03 25.36
N MET A 396 2.89 14.59 26.08
CA MET A 396 2.71 15.84 26.85
C MET A 396 2.54 17.07 25.94
N GLN A 397 3.20 17.15 24.79
CA GLN A 397 3.00 18.24 23.82
C GLN A 397 1.52 18.39 23.40
N ARG A 398 0.80 17.29 23.29
CA ARG A 398 -0.63 17.31 22.94
C ARG A 398 -1.54 17.86 24.04
N GLN A 399 -1.06 17.90 25.28
CA GLN A 399 -1.80 18.39 26.46
C GLN A 399 -1.53 19.87 26.74
N ALA A 400 -0.62 20.51 26.00
CA ALA A 400 -0.26 21.91 26.21
C ALA A 400 -1.44 22.84 25.92
N VAL A 401 -1.70 23.78 26.82
CA VAL A 401 -2.75 24.80 26.67
C VAL A 401 -2.20 25.97 25.86
N PRO A 402 -2.93 26.46 24.82
CA PRO A 402 -2.53 27.65 24.07
C PRO A 402 -2.42 28.87 24.96
N LEU A 403 -1.29 29.58 24.86
CA LEU A 403 -1.07 30.80 25.62
C LEU A 403 -1.80 31.99 25.01
N LEU A 404 -2.15 32.97 25.85
CA LEU A 404 -2.79 34.22 25.41
C LEU A 404 -1.89 35.00 24.43
N ASN A 405 -0.60 35.06 24.74
CA ASN A 405 0.45 35.62 23.88
C ASN A 405 1.48 34.53 23.59
N PRO A 406 1.29 33.79 22.50
CA PRO A 406 2.23 32.74 22.13
C PRO A 406 3.53 33.35 21.58
N HIS A 407 4.64 32.74 21.93
CA HIS A 407 5.96 33.05 21.38
C HIS A 407 6.51 31.84 20.63
N SER A 408 7.34 32.10 19.63
CA SER A 408 8.10 31.01 18.95
C SER A 408 9.08 30.38 19.94
N PRO A 409 9.34 29.06 19.82
CA PRO A 409 10.33 28.38 20.65
C PRO A 409 11.72 28.93 20.36
N PHE A 410 12.59 29.01 21.38
CA PHE A 410 14.00 29.41 21.21
C PHE A 410 14.78 28.41 20.33
N VAL A 411 14.45 27.14 20.44
CA VAL A 411 15.00 26.07 19.62
C VAL A 411 13.84 25.34 18.93
N GLY A 412 13.81 25.41 17.61
CA GLY A 412 12.80 24.77 16.79
C GLY A 412 13.41 23.65 15.94
N THR A 413 12.58 22.75 15.44
CA THR A 413 12.96 21.65 14.56
C THR A 413 12.71 21.93 13.08
N GLY A 414 12.04 23.06 12.76
CA GLY A 414 11.69 23.49 11.41
C GLY A 414 10.42 22.85 10.85
N ILE A 415 9.73 21.99 11.60
CA ILE A 415 8.44 21.41 11.19
C ILE A 415 7.26 22.24 11.67
N GLU A 416 7.46 23.16 12.60
CA GLU A 416 6.40 23.92 13.28
C GLU A 416 5.56 24.74 12.31
N ALA A 417 6.21 25.41 11.36
CA ALA A 417 5.50 26.21 10.35
C ALA A 417 4.59 25.37 9.45
N LYS A 418 5.04 24.16 9.12
CA LYS A 418 4.24 23.18 8.33
C LYS A 418 3.06 22.68 9.15
N ILE A 419 3.27 22.34 10.42
CA ILE A 419 2.20 21.91 11.32
C ILE A 419 1.15 23.00 11.48
N ALA A 420 1.54 24.25 11.68
CA ALA A 420 0.63 25.38 11.81
C ALA A 420 -0.25 25.54 10.56
N ARG A 421 0.33 25.37 9.38
CA ARG A 421 -0.39 25.43 8.10
C ARG A 421 -1.35 24.25 7.94
N ASP A 422 -0.87 23.02 8.18
CA ASP A 422 -1.61 21.78 7.93
C ASP A 422 -2.71 21.54 8.99
N SER A 423 -2.59 22.13 10.18
CA SER A 423 -3.64 22.04 11.22
C SER A 423 -4.94 22.76 10.85
N GLY A 424 -4.89 23.74 9.92
CA GLY A 424 -6.03 24.55 9.53
C GLY A 424 -6.50 25.55 10.59
N THR A 425 -5.73 25.73 11.68
CA THR A 425 -6.05 26.72 12.73
C THR A 425 -5.79 28.15 12.26
N GLY A 426 -4.81 28.33 11.37
CA GLY A 426 -4.55 29.60 10.69
C GLY A 426 -5.24 29.64 9.33
N VAL A 427 -5.81 30.77 8.97
CA VAL A 427 -6.35 31.02 7.64
C VAL A 427 -5.17 31.24 6.68
N VAL A 428 -5.09 30.43 5.63
CA VAL A 428 -4.05 30.50 4.61
C VAL A 428 -4.69 30.77 3.26
N THR A 429 -4.16 31.76 2.53
CA THR A 429 -4.59 32.02 1.16
C THR A 429 -4.10 30.91 0.22
N ASN A 430 -4.93 30.54 -0.74
CA ASN A 430 -4.59 29.56 -1.77
C ASN A 430 -3.78 30.20 -2.91
N ASP A 431 -4.00 31.49 -3.17
CA ASP A 431 -3.44 32.23 -4.29
C ASP A 431 -2.62 33.44 -3.85
N THR A 432 -1.75 33.89 -4.72
CA THR A 432 -1.02 35.16 -4.51
C THR A 432 -1.90 36.34 -4.88
N GLY A 433 -2.04 37.31 -3.99
CA GLY A 433 -2.89 38.44 -4.20
C GLY A 433 -2.53 39.66 -3.33
N VAL A 434 -3.33 40.70 -3.41
CA VAL A 434 -3.20 41.93 -2.61
C VAL A 434 -4.39 42.02 -1.67
N VAL A 435 -4.11 42.31 -0.39
CA VAL A 435 -5.18 42.51 0.60
C VAL A 435 -5.89 43.82 0.28
N THR A 436 -7.17 43.76 -0.05
CA THR A 436 -8.03 44.92 -0.36
C THR A 436 -8.79 45.41 0.87
N TYR A 437 -9.14 44.50 1.75
CA TYR A 437 -9.84 44.82 3.00
C TYR A 437 -9.39 43.90 4.12
N ALA A 438 -9.20 44.43 5.31
CA ALA A 438 -8.92 43.66 6.51
C ALA A 438 -9.57 44.30 7.73
N ASP A 439 -10.36 43.52 8.42
CA ASP A 439 -10.90 43.85 9.73
C ASP A 439 -10.71 42.72 10.73
N SER A 440 -11.28 42.85 11.91
CA SER A 440 -11.14 41.83 12.96
C SER A 440 -11.87 40.51 12.66
N ARG A 441 -12.75 40.48 11.67
CA ARG A 441 -13.60 39.31 11.33
C ARG A 441 -13.33 38.74 9.95
N THR A 442 -12.90 39.59 9.01
CA THR A 442 -12.79 39.22 7.62
C THR A 442 -11.56 39.85 6.99
N VAL A 443 -10.88 39.07 6.15
CA VAL A 443 -9.81 39.53 5.27
C VAL A 443 -10.23 39.26 3.83
N VAL A 444 -10.17 40.30 2.96
CA VAL A 444 -10.44 40.14 1.52
C VAL A 444 -9.15 40.29 0.74
N ILE A 445 -8.88 39.36 -0.14
CA ILE A 445 -7.71 39.33 -1.00
C ILE A 445 -8.16 39.33 -2.45
N ALA A 446 -7.68 40.29 -3.24
CA ALA A 446 -7.82 40.24 -4.69
C ALA A 446 -6.66 39.46 -5.31
N ASP A 447 -6.97 38.46 -6.12
CA ASP A 447 -6.00 37.68 -6.87
C ASP A 447 -5.43 38.48 -8.07
N LYS A 448 -4.54 37.87 -8.85
CA LYS A 448 -3.94 38.50 -10.04
C LYS A 448 -4.94 38.83 -11.13
N ASP A 449 -6.07 38.15 -11.14
CA ASP A 449 -7.16 38.32 -12.11
C ASP A 449 -8.19 39.35 -11.64
N GLY A 450 -7.98 39.98 -10.47
CA GLY A 450 -8.87 40.96 -9.86
C GLY A 450 -10.10 40.37 -9.17
N LYS A 451 -10.14 39.05 -8.97
CA LYS A 451 -11.22 38.38 -8.26
C LYS A 451 -10.99 38.47 -6.76
N GLU A 452 -12.00 38.91 -6.03
CA GLU A 452 -11.96 39.03 -4.59
C GLU A 452 -12.33 37.68 -3.92
N HIS A 453 -11.48 37.27 -2.97
CA HIS A 453 -11.69 36.12 -2.10
C HIS A 453 -11.82 36.57 -0.66
N GLU A 454 -12.94 36.22 -0.05
CA GLU A 454 -13.26 36.58 1.34
C GLU A 454 -12.85 35.46 2.27
N TYR A 455 -12.07 35.77 3.30
CA TYR A 455 -11.57 34.83 4.33
C TYR A 455 -12.15 35.26 5.70
N PRO A 456 -13.21 34.57 6.17
CA PRO A 456 -13.78 34.86 7.49
C PRO A 456 -12.84 34.33 8.59
N LEU A 457 -12.63 35.10 9.64
CA LEU A 457 -11.83 34.75 10.81
C LEU A 457 -12.71 34.20 11.93
N GLU A 458 -12.30 33.09 12.52
CA GLU A 458 -12.99 32.51 13.66
C GLU A 458 -12.64 33.27 14.94
N LYS A 459 -13.67 33.81 15.62
CA LYS A 459 -13.51 34.66 16.79
C LYS A 459 -14.09 34.04 18.04
N PHE A 460 -13.24 33.89 19.07
CA PHE A 460 -13.62 33.45 20.41
C PHE A 460 -14.46 32.16 20.43
N ALA A 461 -14.20 31.25 19.49
CA ALA A 461 -14.86 29.95 19.46
C ALA A 461 -14.32 29.06 20.58
N ARG A 462 -15.22 28.29 21.18
CA ARG A 462 -14.84 27.32 22.22
C ARG A 462 -14.47 25.99 21.57
N SER A 463 -13.27 25.48 21.86
CA SER A 463 -12.87 24.14 21.47
C SER A 463 -13.56 23.05 22.32
N ASN A 464 -13.48 21.79 21.87
CA ASN A 464 -13.98 20.64 22.61
C ASN A 464 -13.32 20.48 23.99
N ALA A 465 -12.06 20.91 24.13
CA ALA A 465 -11.29 20.88 25.38
C ALA A 465 -11.48 22.15 26.25
N GLY A 466 -12.36 23.07 25.88
CA GLY A 466 -12.62 24.30 26.61
C GLY A 466 -11.59 25.41 26.42
N THR A 467 -10.71 25.29 25.41
CA THR A 467 -9.78 26.34 25.01
C THR A 467 -10.42 27.33 24.05
N CYS A 468 -9.83 28.52 23.91
CA CYS A 468 -10.35 29.56 23.03
C CYS A 468 -9.61 29.55 21.69
N ILE A 469 -10.37 29.46 20.61
CA ILE A 469 -9.89 29.64 19.24
C ILE A 469 -10.20 31.10 18.85
N ASN A 470 -9.17 31.89 18.62
CA ASN A 470 -9.31 33.29 18.23
C ASN A 470 -8.26 33.64 17.18
N GLN A 471 -8.69 33.71 15.92
CA GLN A 471 -7.83 34.10 14.80
C GLN A 471 -7.66 35.62 14.78
N LYS A 472 -6.44 36.09 14.57
CA LYS A 472 -6.07 37.51 14.57
C LYS A 472 -5.51 37.90 13.20
#